data_6f918eca0d45ced261bd80ce807ef2db
#
_entry.id   6f918eca0d45ced261bd80ce807ef2db
#
_cell.length_a   1.000
_cell.length_b   1.000
_cell.length_c   1.000
_cell.angle_alpha   90.00
_cell.angle_beta   90.00
_cell.angle_gamma   90.00
#
_symmetry.space_group_name_H-M   'P 1'
#
loop_
_entity.id
_entity.type
_entity.pdbx_description
1 polymer ?
#
loop_
_entity_poly.entity_id
_entity_poly.type
_entity_poly.pdbx_seq_one_letter_code
_entity_poly.pdbx_strand_id
1 'polypeptide(L)'
;MNPVKIIDGSSPVILAQPHGGTFVPVELSEHYNELGREMADTDWHIHRLYDGLLADASVVEATFSRYLIDANRDPSGSSLYPGQNTTELCPSVDFEGRSIYQKRGLNGTEPDAEEIEIRRKNYHAVYHSALAEQIERVRKIHGTVLLFDCHSIRSRLPFLFE
;
A
#
# COMPACT_ATOMS: atom_id res chain seq x y z
N MET A 1 -0.37 12.18 -11.51
CA MET A 1 -1.48 11.57 -10.74
C MET A 1 -1.29 11.90 -9.27
N ASN A 2 -2.37 12.13 -8.50
CA ASN A 2 -2.24 12.33 -7.04
C ASN A 2 -2.09 10.95 -6.36
N PRO A 3 -1.02 10.68 -5.60
CA PRO A 3 -0.81 9.40 -4.93
C PRO A 3 -1.84 9.05 -3.86
N VAL A 4 -2.58 10.04 -3.38
CA VAL A 4 -3.54 9.89 -2.28
C VAL A 4 -4.87 10.51 -2.66
N LYS A 5 -5.95 9.81 -2.34
CA LYS A 5 -7.31 10.35 -2.35
C LYS A 5 -7.80 10.49 -0.91
N ILE A 6 -8.38 11.66 -0.61
CA ILE A 6 -8.91 11.98 0.71
C ILE A 6 -10.40 12.27 0.57
N ILE A 7 -11.19 11.72 1.48
CA ILE A 7 -12.59 12.07 1.69
C ILE A 7 -12.71 12.54 3.12
N ASP A 8 -13.03 13.81 3.32
CA ASP A 8 -13.22 14.38 4.65
C ASP A 8 -14.57 13.93 5.23
N GLY A 9 -14.51 13.39 6.43
CA GLY A 9 -15.68 13.05 7.22
C GLY A 9 -15.80 13.93 8.47
N SER A 10 -16.93 13.82 9.15
CA SER A 10 -17.24 14.58 10.35
C SER A 10 -17.19 13.76 11.64
N SER A 11 -16.95 12.46 11.57
CA SER A 11 -16.79 11.58 12.74
C SER A 11 -15.34 11.52 13.24
N PRO A 12 -15.08 11.04 14.47
CA PRO A 12 -13.72 10.85 14.98
C PRO A 12 -12.99 9.64 14.38
N VAL A 13 -13.52 9.04 13.31
CA VAL A 13 -12.96 7.83 12.68
C VAL A 13 -12.30 8.16 11.36
N ILE A 14 -11.13 7.57 11.13
CA ILE A 14 -10.41 7.58 9.86
C ILE A 14 -10.28 6.13 9.36
N LEU A 15 -10.69 5.89 8.14
CA LEU A 15 -10.45 4.65 7.41
C LEU A 15 -9.21 4.81 6.52
N ALA A 16 -8.13 4.14 6.86
CA ALA A 16 -6.92 4.09 6.04
C ALA A 16 -7.00 2.91 5.07
N GLN A 17 -6.77 3.15 3.78
CA GLN A 17 -6.84 2.13 2.72
C GLN A 17 -5.52 2.13 1.93
N PRO A 18 -4.46 1.48 2.45
CA PRO A 18 -3.12 1.56 1.87
C PRO A 18 -2.94 0.71 0.61
N HIS A 19 -3.79 -0.29 0.34
CA HIS A 19 -3.54 -1.31 -0.66
C HIS A 19 -4.63 -1.48 -1.73
N GLY A 20 -5.59 -0.56 -1.82
CA GLY A 20 -6.66 -0.60 -2.83
C GLY A 20 -6.26 -0.03 -4.19
N GLY A 21 -5.15 0.72 -4.25
CA GLY A 21 -4.69 1.38 -5.46
C GLY A 21 -4.03 0.44 -6.47
N THR A 22 -4.11 0.81 -7.75
CA THR A 22 -3.56 0.01 -8.86
C THR A 22 -2.62 0.80 -9.77
N PHE A 23 -2.42 2.09 -9.46
CA PHE A 23 -1.54 2.91 -10.31
C PHE A 23 -0.08 2.47 -10.21
N VAL A 24 0.55 2.30 -11.37
CA VAL A 24 2.00 2.17 -11.56
C VAL A 24 2.38 3.06 -12.73
N PRO A 25 3.46 3.86 -12.64
CA PRO A 25 4.00 4.59 -13.79
C PRO A 25 4.26 3.64 -14.98
N VAL A 26 4.00 4.12 -16.20
CA VAL A 26 4.11 3.28 -17.41
C VAL A 26 5.51 2.71 -17.54
N GLU A 27 6.54 3.52 -17.29
CA GLU A 27 7.96 3.15 -17.38
C GLU A 27 8.30 2.00 -16.41
N LEU A 28 7.73 2.02 -15.21
CA LEU A 28 7.93 0.98 -14.21
C LEU A 28 7.07 -0.26 -14.45
N SER A 29 5.90 -0.09 -15.06
CA SER A 29 5.01 -1.21 -15.39
C SER A 29 5.63 -2.16 -16.43
N GLU A 30 6.54 -1.65 -17.27
CA GLU A 30 7.30 -2.46 -18.22
C GLU A 30 8.31 -3.40 -17.55
N HIS A 31 8.70 -3.13 -16.31
CA HIS A 31 9.59 -4.00 -15.52
C HIS A 31 8.85 -5.22 -14.95
N TYR A 32 7.53 -5.18 -14.84
CA TYR A 32 6.76 -6.31 -14.33
C TYR A 32 6.56 -7.41 -15.38
N ASN A 33 6.61 -8.66 -14.91
CA ASN A 33 6.14 -9.81 -15.67
C ASN A 33 4.60 -9.89 -15.68
N GLU A 34 4.02 -10.96 -16.22
CA GLU A 34 2.56 -11.15 -16.24
C GLU A 34 1.95 -11.15 -14.83
N LEU A 35 2.58 -11.87 -13.87
CA LEU A 35 2.11 -11.92 -12.47
C LEU A 35 2.14 -10.53 -11.81
N GLY A 36 3.21 -9.77 -12.02
CA GLY A 36 3.30 -8.40 -11.48
C GLY A 36 2.22 -7.47 -12.03
N ARG A 37 1.83 -7.64 -13.30
CA ARG A 37 0.76 -6.86 -13.94
C ARG A 37 -0.63 -7.26 -13.49
N GLU A 38 -0.85 -8.50 -13.06
CA GLU A 38 -2.12 -8.96 -12.48
C GLU A 38 -2.43 -8.30 -11.14
N MET A 39 -1.40 -7.81 -10.42
CA MET A 39 -1.53 -7.16 -9.10
C MET A 39 -2.40 -7.98 -8.13
N ALA A 40 -2.17 -9.30 -8.09
CA ALA A 40 -3.04 -10.26 -7.38
C ALA A 40 -3.17 -9.98 -5.88
N ASP A 41 -2.20 -9.29 -5.26
CA ASP A 41 -2.18 -8.98 -3.83
C ASP A 41 -2.80 -7.60 -3.51
N THR A 42 -3.44 -6.96 -4.47
CA THR A 42 -4.25 -5.76 -4.23
C THR A 42 -5.43 -6.10 -3.33
N ASP A 43 -5.76 -5.22 -2.39
CA ASP A 43 -6.98 -5.31 -1.60
C ASP A 43 -8.18 -4.91 -2.47
N TRP A 44 -8.52 -5.80 -3.42
CA TRP A 44 -9.54 -5.55 -4.43
C TRP A 44 -10.88 -5.18 -3.79
N HIS A 45 -11.47 -4.09 -4.28
CA HIS A 45 -12.78 -3.60 -3.85
C HIS A 45 -12.86 -3.15 -2.39
N ILE A 46 -11.72 -2.94 -1.71
CA ILE A 46 -11.69 -2.51 -0.31
C ILE A 46 -12.52 -1.24 -0.06
N HIS A 47 -12.46 -0.28 -0.97
CA HIS A 47 -13.24 0.95 -0.94
C HIS A 47 -14.76 0.69 -0.95
N ARG A 48 -15.23 -0.36 -1.65
CA ARG A 48 -16.64 -0.76 -1.68
C ARG A 48 -17.04 -1.56 -0.45
N LEU A 49 -16.12 -2.34 0.11
CA LEU A 49 -16.35 -3.14 1.31
C LEU A 49 -16.65 -2.24 2.52
N TYR A 50 -15.96 -1.11 2.62
CA TYR A 50 -16.10 -0.17 3.72
C TYR A 50 -16.99 1.04 3.39
N ASP A 51 -17.53 1.14 2.17
CA ASP A 51 -18.45 2.21 1.78
C ASP A 51 -19.75 2.16 2.61
N GLY A 52 -20.07 3.26 3.26
CA GLY A 52 -21.24 3.39 4.11
C GLY A 52 -21.25 2.56 5.39
N LEU A 53 -20.17 1.79 5.69
CA LEU A 53 -20.09 0.96 6.90
C LEU A 53 -20.01 1.82 8.17
N LEU A 54 -19.28 2.92 8.11
CA LEU A 54 -19.16 3.90 9.18
C LEU A 54 -19.57 5.28 8.64
N ALA A 55 -20.71 5.75 9.11
CA ALA A 55 -21.24 7.05 8.69
C ALA A 55 -20.22 8.16 9.02
N ASP A 56 -20.02 9.06 8.06
CA ASP A 56 -19.19 10.25 8.23
C ASP A 56 -17.72 10.00 8.61
N ALA A 57 -17.19 8.79 8.41
CA ALA A 57 -15.77 8.53 8.57
C ALA A 57 -14.94 9.26 7.48
N SER A 58 -13.78 9.78 7.87
CA SER A 58 -12.81 10.25 6.87
C SER A 58 -12.13 9.05 6.21
N VAL A 59 -11.78 9.17 4.92
CA VAL A 59 -11.06 8.12 4.19
C VAL A 59 -9.75 8.65 3.66
N VAL A 60 -8.67 7.89 3.84
CA VAL A 60 -7.36 8.13 3.23
C VAL A 60 -6.99 6.91 2.41
N GLU A 61 -7.01 7.04 1.10
CA GLU A 61 -6.83 5.95 0.14
C GLU A 61 -5.54 6.15 -0.66
N ALA A 62 -4.64 5.15 -0.67
CA ALA A 62 -3.53 5.11 -1.60
C ALA A 62 -4.06 4.76 -3.00
N THR A 63 -3.66 5.53 -4.02
CA THR A 63 -4.07 5.29 -5.42
C THR A 63 -3.08 4.43 -6.17
N PHE A 64 -1.87 4.26 -5.65
CA PHE A 64 -0.79 3.47 -6.23
C PHE A 64 -0.82 2.01 -5.76
N SER A 65 -0.29 1.14 -6.62
CA SER A 65 -0.20 -0.28 -6.32
C SER A 65 0.79 -0.56 -5.18
N ARG A 66 0.45 -1.51 -4.31
CA ARG A 66 1.40 -2.03 -3.31
C ARG A 66 2.65 -2.68 -3.94
N TYR A 67 2.58 -3.13 -5.20
CA TYR A 67 3.75 -3.63 -5.91
C TYR A 67 4.72 -2.52 -6.32
N LEU A 68 4.23 -1.28 -6.45
CA LEU A 68 5.10 -0.13 -6.65
C LEU A 68 5.89 0.19 -5.38
N ILE A 69 5.16 0.33 -4.27
CA ILE A 69 5.69 0.46 -2.91
C ILE A 69 4.58 0.15 -1.91
N ASP A 70 4.87 -0.63 -0.89
CA ASP A 70 3.88 -1.00 0.11
C ASP A 70 3.77 0.10 1.18
N ALA A 71 2.62 0.82 1.17
CA ALA A 71 2.35 1.91 2.11
C ALA A 71 2.22 1.43 3.57
N ASN A 72 2.07 0.12 3.80
CA ASN A 72 1.99 -0.49 5.12
C ASN A 72 3.27 -1.26 5.49
N ARG A 73 4.43 -0.72 5.10
CA ARG A 73 5.76 -1.22 5.49
C ARG A 73 6.59 -0.08 6.06
N ASP A 74 7.53 -0.46 6.93
CA ASP A 74 8.49 0.49 7.49
C ASP A 74 9.34 1.09 6.36
N PRO A 75 9.46 2.44 6.28
CA PRO A 75 10.21 3.11 5.22
C PRO A 75 11.72 2.80 5.26
N SER A 76 12.26 2.27 6.36
CA SER A 76 13.64 1.78 6.46
C SER A 76 13.83 0.38 5.85
N GLY A 77 12.74 -0.30 5.46
CA GLY A 77 12.76 -1.69 5.02
C GLY A 77 12.87 -2.72 6.15
N SER A 78 12.82 -2.28 7.43
CA SER A 78 12.85 -3.19 8.57
C SER A 78 11.57 -4.01 8.64
N SER A 79 11.71 -5.35 8.84
CA SER A 79 10.55 -6.21 9.05
C SER A 79 10.01 -6.07 10.47
N LEU A 80 8.69 -5.91 10.59
CA LEU A 80 7.98 -5.96 11.88
C LEU A 80 7.94 -7.39 12.46
N TYR A 81 8.19 -8.39 11.64
CA TYR A 81 8.12 -9.82 11.99
C TYR A 81 9.40 -10.55 11.58
N PRO A 82 10.53 -10.35 12.31
CA PRO A 82 11.77 -11.02 11.99
C PRO A 82 11.62 -12.55 12.01
N GLY A 83 12.10 -13.21 10.95
CA GLY A 83 12.01 -14.67 10.83
C GLY A 83 10.72 -15.22 10.21
N GLN A 84 9.77 -14.34 9.85
CA GLN A 84 8.59 -14.72 9.08
C GLN A 84 8.73 -14.27 7.62
N ASN A 85 8.07 -14.99 6.72
CA ASN A 85 7.95 -14.56 5.33
C ASN A 85 7.09 -13.30 5.27
N THR A 86 7.67 -12.20 4.83
CA THR A 86 6.99 -10.92 4.66
C THR A 86 7.42 -10.30 3.33
N THR A 87 6.55 -9.50 2.73
CA THR A 87 6.93 -8.70 1.58
C THR A 87 7.76 -7.50 2.00
N GLU A 88 8.66 -7.06 1.12
CA GLU A 88 9.52 -5.90 1.30
C GLU A 88 8.76 -4.58 1.12
N LEU A 89 9.45 -3.45 1.40
CA LEU A 89 8.92 -2.10 1.15
C LEU A 89 8.54 -1.91 -0.34
N CYS A 90 9.42 -2.33 -1.25
CA CYS A 90 9.12 -2.48 -2.68
C CYS A 90 9.13 -3.97 -2.99
N PRO A 91 7.97 -4.66 -3.02
CA PRO A 91 7.92 -6.10 -3.16
C PRO A 91 8.59 -6.60 -4.43
N SER A 92 9.45 -7.60 -4.30
CA SER A 92 10.05 -8.32 -5.43
C SER A 92 9.29 -9.60 -5.78
N VAL A 93 8.46 -10.07 -4.85
CA VAL A 93 7.62 -11.27 -4.98
C VAL A 93 6.17 -10.98 -4.57
N ASP A 94 5.26 -11.80 -5.07
CA ASP A 94 3.87 -11.83 -4.61
C ASP A 94 3.71 -12.61 -3.30
N PHE A 95 2.49 -12.69 -2.77
CA PHE A 95 2.17 -13.43 -1.55
C PHE A 95 2.36 -14.96 -1.66
N GLU A 96 2.65 -15.47 -2.83
CA GLU A 96 3.01 -16.88 -3.05
C GLU A 96 4.52 -17.06 -3.27
N GLY A 97 5.33 -16.01 -3.05
CA GLY A 97 6.79 -16.04 -3.21
C GLY A 97 7.26 -16.08 -4.66
N ARG A 98 6.38 -15.77 -5.63
CA ARG A 98 6.72 -15.79 -7.05
C ARG A 98 7.19 -14.39 -7.47
N SER A 99 8.32 -14.32 -8.22
CA SER A 99 8.83 -13.04 -8.72
C SER A 99 7.79 -12.30 -9.57
N ILE A 100 7.61 -11.01 -9.30
CA ILE A 100 6.73 -10.10 -10.03
C ILE A 100 7.47 -9.28 -11.10
N TYR A 101 8.80 -9.38 -11.18
CA TYR A 101 9.64 -8.67 -12.14
C TYR A 101 10.09 -9.55 -13.30
N GLN A 102 10.38 -8.89 -14.43
CA GLN A 102 10.96 -9.57 -15.59
C GLN A 102 12.41 -9.95 -15.33
N LYS A 103 12.81 -11.12 -15.83
CA LYS A 103 14.24 -11.50 -15.89
C LYS A 103 14.83 -10.90 -17.15
N ARG A 104 15.69 -9.89 -17.02
CA ARG A 104 16.46 -9.32 -18.15
C ARG A 104 17.95 -9.55 -17.92
N GLY A 105 18.53 -10.48 -18.65
CA GLY A 105 19.98 -10.79 -18.57
C GLY A 105 20.41 -11.30 -17.18
N LEU A 106 21.60 -10.87 -16.74
CA LEU A 106 22.16 -11.21 -15.42
C LEU A 106 21.59 -10.35 -14.28
N ASN A 107 21.02 -9.18 -14.61
CA ASN A 107 20.40 -8.28 -13.65
C ASN A 107 18.89 -8.30 -13.91
N GLY A 108 18.10 -8.57 -12.87
CA GLY A 108 16.64 -8.42 -12.91
C GLY A 108 16.24 -6.97 -13.19
N THR A 109 14.93 -6.75 -13.31
CA THR A 109 14.34 -5.40 -13.40
C THR A 109 13.76 -4.94 -12.06
N GLU A 110 14.25 -5.52 -10.97
CA GLU A 110 13.93 -5.13 -9.59
C GLU A 110 14.48 -3.73 -9.30
N PRO A 111 13.80 -2.93 -8.45
CA PRO A 111 14.26 -1.58 -8.12
C PRO A 111 15.57 -1.63 -7.34
N ASP A 112 16.51 -0.77 -7.72
CA ASP A 112 17.71 -0.53 -6.94
C ASP A 112 17.45 0.45 -5.78
N ALA A 113 18.46 0.73 -4.97
CA ALA A 113 18.33 1.59 -3.80
C ALA A 113 17.93 3.03 -4.15
N GLU A 114 18.36 3.55 -5.30
CA GLU A 114 18.00 4.89 -5.75
C GLU A 114 16.54 4.95 -6.18
N GLU A 115 16.08 3.96 -6.92
CA GLU A 115 14.67 3.86 -7.33
C GLU A 115 13.74 3.63 -6.14
N ILE A 116 14.12 2.80 -5.15
CA ILE A 116 13.37 2.62 -3.90
C ILE A 116 13.20 3.96 -3.18
N GLU A 117 14.26 4.76 -3.08
CA GLU A 117 14.19 6.08 -2.43
C GLU A 117 13.31 7.07 -3.20
N ILE A 118 13.32 7.04 -4.52
CA ILE A 118 12.41 7.83 -5.37
C ILE A 118 10.96 7.43 -5.12
N ARG A 119 10.66 6.13 -5.10
CA ARG A 119 9.32 5.61 -4.81
C ARG A 119 8.87 5.98 -3.39
N ARG A 120 9.77 5.85 -2.42
CA ARG A 120 9.50 6.23 -1.03
C ARG A 120 9.10 7.70 -0.91
N LYS A 121 9.82 8.61 -1.54
CA LYS A 121 9.52 10.05 -1.51
C LYS A 121 8.22 10.41 -2.22
N ASN A 122 7.98 9.81 -3.38
CA ASN A 122 6.88 10.22 -4.25
C ASN A 122 5.54 9.58 -3.90
N TYR A 123 5.53 8.45 -3.18
CA TYR A 123 4.32 7.70 -2.88
C TYR A 123 4.15 7.43 -1.39
N HIS A 124 5.09 6.70 -0.77
CA HIS A 124 4.98 6.30 0.64
C HIS A 124 4.91 7.52 1.57
N ALA A 125 5.89 8.44 1.47
CA ALA A 125 5.93 9.63 2.31
C ALA A 125 4.72 10.55 2.08
N VAL A 126 4.23 10.65 0.84
CA VAL A 126 3.04 11.45 0.50
C VAL A 126 1.78 10.85 1.16
N TYR A 127 1.61 9.52 1.11
CA TYR A 127 0.50 8.84 1.78
C TYR A 127 0.54 9.07 3.29
N HIS A 128 1.68 8.87 3.93
CA HIS A 128 1.82 9.04 5.38
C HIS A 128 1.69 10.49 5.83
N SER A 129 2.15 11.46 5.04
CA SER A 129 1.91 12.88 5.32
C SER A 129 0.43 13.21 5.31
N ALA A 130 -0.29 12.77 4.29
CA ALA A 130 -1.73 12.97 4.18
C ALA A 130 -2.50 12.30 5.33
N LEU A 131 -2.11 11.08 5.71
CA LEU A 131 -2.70 10.37 6.85
C LEU A 131 -2.46 11.12 8.17
N ALA A 132 -1.24 11.59 8.40
CA ALA A 132 -0.89 12.38 9.59
C ALA A 132 -1.67 13.70 9.66
N GLU A 133 -1.83 14.40 8.53
CA GLU A 133 -2.63 15.62 8.44
C GLU A 133 -4.10 15.36 8.79
N GLN A 134 -4.68 14.25 8.31
CA GLN A 134 -6.06 13.86 8.65
C GLN A 134 -6.20 13.47 10.12
N ILE A 135 -5.25 12.76 10.69
CA ILE A 135 -5.22 12.45 12.13
C ILE A 135 -5.23 13.74 12.95
N GLU A 136 -4.37 14.70 12.64
CA GLU A 136 -4.30 15.98 13.35
C GLU A 136 -5.58 16.80 13.17
N ARG A 137 -6.18 16.83 11.97
CA ARG A 137 -7.45 17.50 11.70
C ARG A 137 -8.56 16.93 12.58
N VAL A 138 -8.74 15.61 12.57
CA VAL A 138 -9.79 14.92 13.33
C VAL A 138 -9.57 15.08 14.85
N ARG A 139 -8.32 14.93 15.30
CA ARG A 139 -7.95 15.11 16.71
C ARG A 139 -8.27 16.51 17.22
N LYS A 140 -8.02 17.55 16.43
CA LYS A 140 -8.34 18.95 16.79
C LYS A 140 -9.84 19.17 16.95
N ILE A 141 -10.66 18.50 16.16
CA ILE A 141 -12.13 18.65 16.19
C ILE A 141 -12.74 17.87 17.37
N HIS A 142 -12.29 16.64 17.58
CA HIS A 142 -12.95 15.68 18.49
C HIS A 142 -12.18 15.40 19.79
N GLY A 143 -10.94 15.91 19.94
CA GLY A 143 -10.07 15.58 21.07
C GLY A 143 -9.47 14.19 21.04
N THR A 144 -10.02 13.30 20.21
CA THR A 144 -9.58 11.92 19.98
C THR A 144 -9.72 11.54 18.52
N VAL A 145 -9.07 10.46 18.11
CA VAL A 145 -9.17 9.88 16.76
C VAL A 145 -9.07 8.37 16.85
N LEU A 146 -9.90 7.67 16.10
CA LEU A 146 -9.80 6.24 15.86
C LEU A 146 -9.32 6.04 14.42
N LEU A 147 -8.11 5.50 14.26
CA LEU A 147 -7.60 5.06 12.97
C LEU A 147 -7.94 3.58 12.79
N PHE A 148 -8.67 3.27 11.73
CA PHE A 148 -8.97 1.90 11.32
C PHE A 148 -8.25 1.60 10.00
N ASP A 149 -7.28 0.69 10.06
CA ASP A 149 -6.51 0.27 8.91
C ASP A 149 -7.27 -0.85 8.17
N CYS A 150 -7.74 -0.52 6.96
CA CYS A 150 -8.66 -1.35 6.19
C CYS A 150 -7.88 -2.26 5.26
N HIS A 151 -8.02 -3.56 5.47
CA HIS A 151 -7.38 -4.57 4.64
C HIS A 151 -8.37 -5.65 4.21
N SER A 152 -8.04 -6.30 3.10
CA SER A 152 -8.57 -7.59 2.72
C SER A 152 -7.43 -8.55 2.40
N ILE A 153 -7.64 -9.85 2.62
CA ILE A 153 -6.63 -10.86 2.36
C ILE A 153 -7.30 -12.12 1.82
N ARG A 154 -6.59 -12.84 0.96
CA ARG A 154 -7.05 -14.13 0.47
C ARG A 154 -7.16 -15.14 1.63
N SER A 155 -8.16 -16.02 1.57
CA SER A 155 -8.42 -17.02 2.61
C SER A 155 -7.35 -18.12 2.73
N ARG A 156 -6.44 -18.22 1.75
CA ARG A 156 -5.33 -19.19 1.74
C ARG A 156 -4.07 -18.50 1.22
N LEU A 157 -3.03 -18.50 2.04
CA LEU A 157 -1.70 -17.94 1.76
C LEU A 157 -0.63 -18.82 2.41
N PRO A 158 -0.41 -20.06 1.91
CA PRO A 158 0.49 -21.01 2.57
C PRO A 158 1.93 -20.52 2.68
N PHE A 159 2.41 -19.71 1.73
CA PHE A 159 3.76 -19.16 1.77
C PHE A 159 3.98 -18.17 2.93
N LEU A 160 2.95 -17.42 3.32
CA LEU A 160 3.06 -16.41 4.39
C LEU A 160 2.69 -16.96 5.77
N PHE A 161 1.82 -17.97 5.84
CA PHE A 161 1.19 -18.41 7.09
C PHE A 161 1.22 -19.95 7.25
N GLU A 162 2.34 -20.59 6.96
CA GLU A 162 2.56 -21.97 7.37
C GLU A 162 3.00 -22.09 8.83
#